data_640139f821d763a2a1b6a67c63df2927
#
_entry.id   640139f821d763a2a1b6a67c63df2927
#
_cell.length_a   1.000
_cell.length_b   1.000
_cell.length_c   1.000
_cell.angle_alpha   90.00
_cell.angle_beta   90.00
_cell.angle_gamma   90.00
#
_symmetry.space_group_name_H-M   'P 1'
#
loop_
_entity.id
_entity.type
_entity.pdbx_description
1 polymer ?
#
loop_
_entity_poly.entity_id
_entity_poly.type
_entity_poly.pdbx_seq_one_letter_code
_entity_poly.pdbx_strand_id
1 'polypeptide(L)'
;GIEKKDTIHTSPVKLADYNWEDDRQLHIPYDECIMYKLNVRGYTKSKTSKVKAKGTFAGIVEKAEYLKTLGITTIELMPAYEYDEMGRFTQFMDKETLSRYIYMKHSTYVKNIYDREVKVNYWGYTNGFYFAPKAAYSYKAERNAGEYVDYTTEFKDMVKSLHSMGIEVVMEFFFKDVTTAYILECVRYWVKEYHIDGVHIYCD
;
A
#
# COMPACT_ATOMS: atom_id res chain seq x y z
N GLY A 1 12.13 28.45 31.52
CA GLY A 1 11.45 27.26 31.16
C GLY A 1 10.56 27.56 29.96
N ILE A 2 10.87 26.99 28.77
CA ILE A 2 10.00 27.06 27.57
C ILE A 2 9.19 25.79 27.60
N GLU A 3 7.92 25.87 27.98
CA GLU A 3 6.97 24.78 27.76
C GLU A 3 6.78 24.57 26.27
N LYS A 4 7.29 23.47 25.73
CA LYS A 4 6.87 22.97 24.44
C LYS A 4 5.43 22.45 24.57
N LYS A 5 4.47 23.21 24.09
CA LYS A 5 3.14 22.68 23.80
C LYS A 5 3.26 21.75 22.61
N ASP A 6 3.25 20.45 22.86
CA ASP A 6 3.02 19.45 21.83
C ASP A 6 1.58 19.63 21.34
N THR A 7 1.45 20.35 20.24
CA THR A 7 0.18 20.49 19.54
C THR A 7 -0.03 19.19 18.75
N ILE A 8 -0.76 18.26 19.34
CA ILE A 8 -1.25 17.09 18.61
C ILE A 8 -2.27 17.63 17.60
N HIS A 9 -1.87 17.74 16.36
CA HIS A 9 -2.80 18.01 15.26
C HIS A 9 -3.61 16.76 14.99
N THR A 10 -4.73 16.59 15.67
CA THR A 10 -5.76 15.62 15.31
C THR A 10 -6.58 16.19 14.16
N SER A 11 -6.24 15.85 12.95
CA SER A 11 -7.16 16.02 11.83
C SER A 11 -8.21 14.92 11.93
N PRO A 12 -9.52 15.23 11.90
CA PRO A 12 -10.53 14.19 11.81
C PRO A 12 -10.29 13.42 10.52
N VAL A 13 -10.05 12.12 10.64
CA VAL A 13 -10.03 11.22 9.47
C VAL A 13 -11.46 11.16 8.96
N LYS A 14 -11.75 11.94 7.94
CA LYS A 14 -13.02 11.83 7.23
C LYS A 14 -12.88 10.60 6.35
N LEU A 15 -13.43 9.48 6.80
CA LEU A 15 -13.59 8.30 5.95
C LEU A 15 -14.45 8.76 4.77
N ALA A 16 -13.89 8.74 3.58
CA ALA A 16 -14.65 9.07 2.39
C ALA A 16 -15.71 7.96 2.20
N ASP A 17 -16.96 8.33 2.03
CA ASP A 17 -18.02 7.39 1.64
C ASP A 17 -17.63 6.81 0.27
N TYR A 18 -17.05 5.61 0.29
CA TYR A 18 -16.70 4.89 -0.93
C TYR A 18 -17.89 4.01 -1.33
N ASN A 19 -18.32 4.14 -2.58
CA ASN A 19 -19.41 3.31 -3.10
C ASN A 19 -18.89 1.94 -3.55
N TRP A 20 -19.02 0.95 -2.69
CA TRP A 20 -18.67 -0.42 -2.98
C TRP A 20 -19.63 -1.12 -3.95
N GLU A 21 -20.82 -0.54 -4.19
CA GLU A 21 -21.91 -1.16 -4.97
C GLU A 21 -22.26 -2.55 -4.41
N ASP A 22 -22.21 -3.60 -5.25
CA ASP A 22 -22.50 -4.99 -4.86
C ASP A 22 -21.21 -5.77 -4.49
N ASP A 23 -20.09 -5.08 -4.27
CA ASP A 23 -18.84 -5.71 -3.90
C ASP A 23 -18.92 -6.47 -2.58
N ARG A 24 -18.40 -7.68 -2.57
CA ARG A 24 -18.35 -8.57 -1.42
C ARG A 24 -17.13 -9.49 -1.49
N GLN A 25 -16.72 -9.99 -0.35
CA GLN A 25 -15.70 -11.04 -0.27
C GLN A 25 -16.14 -12.28 -1.07
N LEU A 26 -15.20 -12.87 -1.78
CA LEU A 26 -15.48 -13.96 -2.71
C LEU A 26 -15.61 -15.32 -2.02
N HIS A 27 -14.92 -15.51 -0.88
CA HIS A 27 -14.92 -16.77 -0.12
C HIS A 27 -14.55 -18.00 -0.98
N ILE A 28 -13.47 -17.89 -1.75
CA ILE A 28 -12.98 -18.98 -2.59
C ILE A 28 -12.56 -20.15 -1.68
N PRO A 29 -13.06 -21.38 -1.94
CA PRO A 29 -12.66 -22.56 -1.16
C PRO A 29 -11.13 -22.72 -1.16
N TYR A 30 -10.57 -23.12 -0.03
CA TYR A 30 -9.11 -23.21 0.14
C TYR A 30 -8.45 -24.19 -0.86
N ASP A 31 -9.14 -25.25 -1.21
CA ASP A 31 -8.70 -26.25 -2.20
C ASP A 31 -8.77 -25.75 -3.66
N GLU A 32 -9.49 -24.65 -3.90
CA GLU A 32 -9.55 -23.96 -5.20
C GLU A 32 -8.63 -22.72 -5.25
N CYS A 33 -7.97 -22.38 -4.14
CA CYS A 33 -7.14 -21.19 -4.02
C CYS A 33 -5.79 -21.37 -4.75
N ILE A 34 -5.53 -20.56 -5.77
CA ILE A 34 -4.23 -20.45 -6.41
C ILE A 34 -3.71 -19.04 -6.13
N MET A 35 -2.79 -18.96 -5.16
CA MET A 35 -2.28 -17.69 -4.65
C MET A 35 -1.03 -17.23 -5.40
N TYR A 36 -0.99 -15.95 -5.78
CA TYR A 36 0.16 -15.29 -6.36
C TYR A 36 0.63 -14.13 -5.47
N LYS A 37 1.81 -14.28 -4.87
CA LYS A 37 2.41 -13.25 -4.04
C LYS A 37 3.14 -12.23 -4.88
N LEU A 38 2.89 -10.94 -4.66
CA LEU A 38 3.51 -9.85 -5.41
C LEU A 38 3.80 -8.61 -4.57
N ASN A 39 4.85 -7.89 -4.96
CA ASN A 39 5.10 -6.54 -4.47
C ASN A 39 4.43 -5.54 -5.44
N VAL A 40 3.62 -4.62 -4.92
CA VAL A 40 2.85 -3.65 -5.74
C VAL A 40 3.74 -2.90 -6.72
N ARG A 41 4.86 -2.35 -6.23
CA ARG A 41 5.81 -1.62 -7.07
C ARG A 41 6.52 -2.53 -8.07
N GLY A 42 7.03 -3.66 -7.60
CA GLY A 42 7.86 -4.57 -8.41
C GLY A 42 7.10 -5.24 -9.55
N TYR A 43 5.85 -5.62 -9.31
CA TYR A 43 5.07 -6.44 -10.23
C TYR A 43 4.90 -5.82 -11.63
N THR A 44 4.65 -4.52 -11.69
CA THR A 44 4.38 -3.85 -12.96
C THR A 44 5.47 -2.88 -13.42
N LYS A 45 6.59 -2.79 -12.69
CA LYS A 45 7.65 -1.81 -12.91
C LYS A 45 8.38 -1.96 -14.24
N SER A 46 8.59 -3.19 -14.68
CA SER A 46 9.31 -3.48 -15.93
C SER A 46 8.64 -2.81 -17.14
N LYS A 47 9.46 -2.39 -18.09
CA LYS A 47 8.94 -1.92 -19.40
C LYS A 47 8.17 -3.00 -20.13
N THR A 48 8.52 -4.27 -19.90
CA THR A 48 7.85 -5.43 -20.51
C THR A 48 6.45 -5.68 -19.95
N SER A 49 6.09 -5.10 -18.81
CA SER A 49 4.75 -5.21 -18.24
C SER A 49 3.66 -4.61 -19.14
N LYS A 50 4.04 -3.63 -19.97
CA LYS A 50 3.16 -2.89 -20.90
C LYS A 50 1.99 -2.17 -20.21
N VAL A 51 2.03 -1.98 -18.89
CA VAL A 51 1.01 -1.21 -18.17
C VAL A 51 1.36 0.28 -18.17
N LYS A 52 0.35 1.11 -18.07
CA LYS A 52 0.46 2.58 -18.02
C LYS A 52 0.80 3.04 -16.59
N ALA A 53 0.06 2.52 -15.62
CA ALA A 53 0.21 2.87 -14.20
C ALA A 53 1.25 1.98 -13.48
N LYS A 54 2.50 2.03 -13.93
CA LYS A 54 3.57 1.14 -13.44
C LYS A 54 3.87 1.32 -11.96
N GLY A 55 3.95 0.19 -11.25
CA GLY A 55 4.34 0.16 -9.83
C GLY A 55 3.28 0.72 -8.89
N THR A 56 2.02 0.69 -9.27
CA THR A 56 0.89 1.22 -8.50
C THR A 56 -0.25 0.23 -8.36
N PHE A 57 -1.22 0.55 -7.49
CA PHE A 57 -2.47 -0.21 -7.35
C PHE A 57 -3.21 -0.28 -8.70
N ALA A 58 -3.35 0.83 -9.41
CA ALA A 58 -3.95 0.86 -10.74
C ALA A 58 -3.20 -0.03 -11.75
N GLY A 59 -1.87 -0.14 -11.64
CA GLY A 59 -1.08 -1.03 -12.48
C GLY A 59 -1.37 -2.51 -12.25
N ILE A 60 -1.76 -2.91 -11.03
CA ILE A 60 -2.22 -4.27 -10.74
C ILE A 60 -3.54 -4.53 -11.47
N VAL A 61 -4.48 -3.57 -11.42
CA VAL A 61 -5.76 -3.68 -12.16
C VAL A 61 -5.54 -3.89 -13.65
N GLU A 62 -4.60 -3.16 -14.26
CA GLU A 62 -4.26 -3.35 -15.69
C GLU A 62 -3.72 -4.77 -15.99
N LYS A 63 -3.30 -5.53 -14.98
CA LYS A 63 -2.81 -6.90 -15.09
C LYS A 63 -3.80 -7.97 -14.62
N ALA A 64 -4.98 -7.59 -14.17
CA ALA A 64 -5.95 -8.52 -13.60
C ALA A 64 -6.38 -9.60 -14.61
N GLU A 65 -6.65 -9.26 -15.86
CA GLU A 65 -6.94 -10.23 -16.91
C GLU A 65 -5.80 -11.24 -17.14
N TYR A 66 -4.56 -10.77 -17.07
CA TYR A 66 -3.41 -11.66 -17.18
C TYR A 66 -3.33 -12.64 -16.02
N LEU A 67 -3.56 -12.16 -14.78
CA LEU A 67 -3.61 -13.02 -13.59
C LEU A 67 -4.70 -14.07 -13.72
N LYS A 68 -5.88 -13.69 -14.19
CA LYS A 68 -6.99 -14.60 -14.44
C LYS A 68 -6.65 -15.65 -15.51
N THR A 69 -5.97 -15.25 -16.58
CA THR A 69 -5.50 -16.18 -17.64
C THR A 69 -4.52 -17.22 -17.09
N LEU A 70 -3.74 -16.89 -16.07
CA LEU A 70 -2.86 -17.81 -15.36
C LEU A 70 -3.60 -18.73 -14.40
N GLY A 71 -4.89 -18.55 -14.19
CA GLY A 71 -5.69 -19.29 -13.22
C GLY A 71 -5.52 -18.81 -11.78
N ILE A 72 -4.96 -17.61 -11.58
CA ILE A 72 -4.81 -17.04 -10.22
C ILE A 72 -6.18 -16.65 -9.68
N THR A 73 -6.49 -17.13 -8.48
CA THR A 73 -7.73 -16.83 -7.77
C THR A 73 -7.54 -15.88 -6.60
N THR A 74 -6.30 -15.75 -6.11
CA THR A 74 -5.98 -14.92 -4.95
C THR A 74 -4.64 -14.22 -5.17
N ILE A 75 -4.55 -12.92 -4.98
CA ILE A 75 -3.27 -12.23 -4.87
C ILE A 75 -2.91 -11.99 -3.41
N GLU A 76 -1.65 -12.20 -3.06
CA GLU A 76 -1.09 -11.82 -1.77
C GLU A 76 -0.17 -10.61 -1.96
N LEU A 77 -0.61 -9.47 -1.46
CA LEU A 77 0.17 -8.24 -1.50
C LEU A 77 1.22 -8.24 -0.40
N MET A 78 2.51 -8.16 -0.78
CA MET A 78 3.57 -7.79 0.17
C MET A 78 3.21 -6.45 0.81
N PRO A 79 3.81 -6.07 1.98
CA PRO A 79 3.36 -4.91 2.75
C PRO A 79 2.98 -3.70 1.90
N ALA A 80 1.72 -3.34 1.92
CA ALA A 80 1.14 -2.24 1.16
C ALA A 80 0.46 -1.18 2.06
N TYR A 81 0.62 -1.29 3.39
CA TYR A 81 0.34 -0.20 4.33
C TYR A 81 1.42 0.87 4.25
N GLU A 82 1.17 2.07 4.76
CA GLU A 82 2.15 3.16 4.74
C GLU A 82 3.30 2.88 5.69
N TYR A 83 4.50 2.77 5.17
CA TYR A 83 5.73 2.56 5.93
C TYR A 83 6.84 3.51 5.46
N ASP A 84 7.77 3.82 6.34
CA ASP A 84 8.93 4.64 6.01
C ASP A 84 9.95 3.81 5.20
N GLU A 85 10.08 4.16 3.92
CA GLU A 85 11.03 3.51 3.03
C GLU A 85 12.48 3.90 3.31
N MET A 86 12.70 5.04 3.95
CA MET A 86 14.03 5.62 4.18
C MET A 86 14.55 5.38 5.60
N GLY A 87 13.66 5.04 6.54
CA GLY A 87 14.00 4.88 7.94
C GLY A 87 14.58 6.15 8.54
N ARG A 88 15.67 6.01 9.28
CA ARG A 88 16.32 7.12 10.01
C ARG A 88 16.78 8.29 9.13
N PHE A 89 16.82 8.12 7.82
CA PHE A 89 17.32 9.17 6.92
C PHE A 89 16.26 10.20 6.56
N THR A 90 14.97 9.91 6.74
CA THR A 90 13.87 10.86 6.46
C THR A 90 13.94 12.11 7.33
N GLN A 91 14.43 11.99 8.57
CA GLN A 91 14.59 13.12 9.48
C GLN A 91 15.62 14.18 9.01
N PHE A 92 16.47 13.82 8.05
CA PHE A 92 17.50 14.69 7.48
C PHE A 92 17.12 15.24 6.10
N MET A 93 15.91 14.96 5.63
CA MET A 93 15.40 15.47 4.37
C MET A 93 14.60 16.76 4.59
N ASP A 94 14.81 17.73 3.71
CA ASP A 94 13.89 18.85 3.59
C ASP A 94 12.54 18.39 3.01
N LYS A 95 11.49 19.19 3.19
CA LYS A 95 10.14 18.84 2.76
C LYS A 95 10.02 18.62 1.24
N GLU A 96 10.78 19.35 0.44
CA GLU A 96 10.75 19.22 -1.01
C GLU A 96 11.41 17.93 -1.46
N THR A 97 12.56 17.60 -0.90
CA THR A 97 13.27 16.34 -1.16
C THR A 97 12.45 15.15 -0.71
N LEU A 98 11.83 15.22 0.47
CA LEU A 98 10.95 14.18 0.99
C LEU A 98 9.72 13.98 0.09
N SER A 99 9.10 15.07 -0.36
CA SER A 99 7.98 15.03 -1.29
C SER A 99 8.37 14.39 -2.61
N ARG A 100 9.47 14.82 -3.21
CA ARG A 100 10.01 14.20 -4.43
C ARG A 100 10.31 12.71 -4.23
N TYR A 101 10.84 12.34 -3.07
CA TYR A 101 11.15 10.96 -2.74
C TYR A 101 9.89 10.08 -2.66
N ILE A 102 8.86 10.52 -1.97
CA ILE A 102 7.58 9.77 -1.87
C ILE A 102 7.04 9.46 -3.26
N TYR A 103 7.26 10.34 -4.22
CA TYR A 103 6.83 10.20 -5.62
C TYR A 103 7.89 9.62 -6.56
N MET A 104 9.15 9.47 -6.11
CA MET A 104 10.21 8.83 -6.91
C MET A 104 10.05 7.32 -6.99
N LYS A 105 9.37 6.86 -8.00
CA LYS A 105 9.00 5.46 -8.21
C LYS A 105 10.09 4.55 -8.77
N HIS A 106 11.31 5.03 -8.97
CA HIS A 106 12.19 4.37 -9.93
C HIS A 106 13.51 3.86 -9.38
N SER A 107 13.86 4.18 -8.16
CA SER A 107 15.17 3.80 -7.62
C SER A 107 15.02 3.06 -6.29
N THR A 108 15.84 2.04 -6.10
CA THR A 108 16.06 1.42 -4.79
C THR A 108 17.02 2.25 -3.94
N TYR A 109 17.53 3.32 -4.49
CA TYR A 109 18.41 4.28 -3.84
C TYR A 109 17.95 5.69 -4.13
N VAL A 110 18.03 6.56 -3.15
CA VAL A 110 17.81 8.00 -3.26
C VAL A 110 19.01 8.74 -2.68
N LYS A 111 19.21 9.95 -3.13
CA LYS A 111 20.24 10.82 -2.58
C LYS A 111 19.66 11.62 -1.42
N ASN A 112 20.34 11.62 -0.29
CA ASN A 112 20.00 12.47 0.84
C ASN A 112 20.56 13.90 0.64
N ILE A 113 20.34 14.80 1.63
CA ILE A 113 20.84 16.18 1.60
C ILE A 113 22.38 16.30 1.49
N TYR A 114 23.09 15.21 1.75
CA TYR A 114 24.57 15.15 1.61
C TYR A 114 25.01 14.51 0.29
N ASP A 115 24.10 14.40 -0.67
CA ASP A 115 24.31 13.73 -1.97
C ASP A 115 24.78 12.26 -1.87
N ARG A 116 24.52 11.61 -0.74
CA ARG A 116 24.83 10.20 -0.51
C ARG A 116 23.66 9.33 -0.94
N GLU A 117 23.96 8.25 -1.65
CA GLU A 117 22.96 7.24 -1.97
C GLU A 117 22.51 6.51 -0.70
N VAL A 118 21.20 6.43 -0.52
CA VAL A 118 20.56 5.72 0.60
C VAL A 118 19.70 4.61 0.05
N LYS A 119 19.89 3.40 0.57
CA LYS A 119 19.10 2.24 0.18
C LYS A 119 17.68 2.35 0.73
N VAL A 120 16.70 2.18 -0.14
CA VAL A 120 15.28 2.21 0.19
C VAL A 120 14.83 0.84 0.70
N ASN A 121 13.99 0.81 1.74
CA ASN A 121 13.28 -0.40 2.13
C ASN A 121 12.20 -0.71 1.08
N TYR A 122 12.55 -1.51 0.11
CA TYR A 122 11.71 -1.83 -1.03
C TYR A 122 10.55 -2.77 -0.67
N TRP A 123 10.78 -3.66 0.31
CA TRP A 123 9.88 -4.76 0.61
C TRP A 123 8.82 -4.43 1.66
N GLY A 124 9.10 -3.45 2.52
CA GLY A 124 8.13 -2.93 3.49
C GLY A 124 7.97 -3.73 4.79
N TYR A 125 8.79 -4.75 5.04
CA TYR A 125 8.74 -5.47 6.32
C TYR A 125 9.37 -4.63 7.44
N THR A 126 8.63 -3.64 7.88
CA THR A 126 9.01 -2.69 8.93
C THR A 126 7.76 -2.08 9.55
N ASN A 127 7.94 -1.38 10.68
CA ASN A 127 6.87 -0.59 11.29
C ASN A 127 6.30 0.44 10.33
N GLY A 128 5.03 0.76 10.48
CA GLY A 128 4.37 1.77 9.66
C GLY A 128 3.06 2.29 10.25
N PHE A 129 2.39 3.08 9.47
CA PHE A 129 1.03 3.53 9.74
C PHE A 129 0.05 2.47 9.21
N TYR A 130 -0.16 1.43 10.02
CA TYR A 130 -0.85 0.21 9.61
C TYR A 130 -2.30 0.38 9.15
N PHE A 131 -2.94 1.52 9.45
CA PHE A 131 -4.33 1.80 9.03
C PHE A 131 -4.45 2.55 7.70
N ALA A 132 -3.35 2.80 7.02
CA ALA A 132 -3.36 3.54 5.76
C ALA A 132 -2.65 2.74 4.65
N PRO A 133 -3.20 2.69 3.43
CA PRO A 133 -2.49 2.16 2.26
C PRO A 133 -1.28 3.04 1.94
N LYS A 134 -0.28 2.45 1.29
CA LYS A 134 0.92 3.18 0.94
C LYS A 134 0.68 4.21 -0.16
N ALA A 135 0.80 5.49 0.18
CA ALA A 135 0.58 6.60 -0.75
C ALA A 135 1.48 6.52 -2.00
N ALA A 136 2.73 6.06 -1.85
CA ALA A 136 3.66 5.91 -2.96
C ALA A 136 3.26 4.81 -3.98
N TYR A 137 2.24 4.02 -3.69
CA TYR A 137 1.66 3.04 -4.61
C TYR A 137 0.42 3.57 -5.35
N SER A 138 0.04 4.83 -5.13
CA SER A 138 -1.04 5.47 -5.86
C SER A 138 -0.53 6.11 -7.16
N TYR A 139 -1.21 5.82 -8.25
CA TYR A 139 -0.94 6.44 -9.54
C TYR A 139 -1.39 7.92 -9.59
N LYS A 140 -2.49 8.22 -8.90
CA LYS A 140 -3.00 9.59 -8.78
C LYS A 140 -2.04 10.47 -7.97
N ALA A 141 -1.54 9.97 -6.83
CA ALA A 141 -0.57 10.68 -6.01
C ALA A 141 0.73 10.98 -6.76
N GLU A 142 1.15 10.09 -7.67
CA GLU A 142 2.32 10.31 -8.51
C GLU A 142 2.18 11.51 -9.45
N ARG A 143 0.99 11.69 -10.02
CA ARG A 143 0.75 12.70 -11.06
C ARG A 143 0.42 14.08 -10.49
N ASN A 144 -0.08 14.12 -9.27
CA ASN A 144 -0.56 15.35 -8.61
C ASN A 144 0.34 15.71 -7.42
N ALA A 145 1.66 15.59 -7.60
CA ALA A 145 2.62 15.93 -6.56
C ALA A 145 2.41 17.37 -6.06
N GLY A 146 2.16 17.51 -4.75
CA GLY A 146 1.89 18.78 -4.10
C GLY A 146 0.40 19.09 -3.89
N GLU A 147 -0.52 18.33 -4.45
CA GLU A 147 -1.95 18.42 -4.19
C GLU A 147 -2.41 17.30 -3.24
N TYR A 148 -3.49 17.57 -2.49
CA TYR A 148 -4.12 16.50 -1.70
C TYR A 148 -4.78 15.50 -2.65
N VAL A 149 -4.36 14.26 -2.59
CA VAL A 149 -4.94 13.15 -3.35
C VAL A 149 -5.40 12.08 -2.40
N ASP A 150 -6.65 11.68 -2.53
CA ASP A 150 -7.17 10.52 -1.81
C ASP A 150 -6.66 9.22 -2.47
N TYR A 151 -5.52 8.74 -1.98
CA TYR A 151 -4.91 7.50 -2.43
C TYR A 151 -5.61 6.24 -1.89
N THR A 152 -6.45 6.40 -0.86
CA THR A 152 -7.20 5.29 -0.26
C THR A 152 -8.26 4.77 -1.22
N THR A 153 -8.88 5.66 -1.97
CA THR A 153 -9.83 5.32 -3.04
C THR A 153 -9.19 4.42 -4.10
N GLU A 154 -7.94 4.68 -4.50
CA GLU A 154 -7.28 3.86 -5.52
C GLU A 154 -7.02 2.42 -5.03
N PHE A 155 -6.74 2.23 -3.74
CA PHE A 155 -6.66 0.89 -3.16
C PHE A 155 -8.02 0.18 -3.20
N LYS A 156 -9.10 0.87 -2.83
CA LYS A 156 -10.48 0.35 -2.90
C LYS A 156 -10.89 0.00 -4.33
N ASP A 157 -10.59 0.88 -5.29
CA ASP A 157 -10.80 0.63 -6.73
C ASP A 157 -10.09 -0.65 -7.19
N MET A 158 -8.87 -0.88 -6.71
CA MET A 158 -8.12 -2.10 -7.02
C MET A 158 -8.83 -3.34 -6.46
N VAL A 159 -9.20 -3.35 -5.19
CA VAL A 159 -9.88 -4.49 -4.56
C VAL A 159 -11.19 -4.78 -5.30
N LYS A 160 -12.07 -3.78 -5.46
CA LYS A 160 -13.34 -3.91 -6.18
C LYS A 160 -13.16 -4.46 -7.60
N SER A 161 -12.15 -3.97 -8.33
CA SER A 161 -11.86 -4.44 -9.68
C SER A 161 -11.39 -5.90 -9.70
N LEU A 162 -10.56 -6.32 -8.74
CA LEU A 162 -10.10 -7.70 -8.63
C LEU A 162 -11.24 -8.64 -8.26
N HIS A 163 -12.10 -8.27 -7.30
CA HIS A 163 -13.28 -9.02 -6.92
C HIS A 163 -14.23 -9.23 -8.11
N SER A 164 -14.47 -8.19 -8.91
CA SER A 164 -15.31 -8.31 -10.11
C SER A 164 -14.78 -9.32 -11.13
N MET A 165 -13.50 -9.65 -11.04
CA MET A 165 -12.83 -10.65 -11.88
C MET A 165 -12.66 -12.01 -11.20
N GLY A 166 -13.17 -12.18 -10.00
CA GLY A 166 -13.06 -13.40 -9.22
C GLY A 166 -11.67 -13.62 -8.61
N ILE A 167 -10.97 -12.55 -8.25
CA ILE A 167 -9.65 -12.59 -7.62
C ILE A 167 -9.72 -11.97 -6.22
N GLU A 168 -9.45 -12.76 -5.19
CA GLU A 168 -9.32 -12.31 -3.81
C GLU A 168 -8.05 -11.50 -3.56
N VAL A 169 -8.08 -10.65 -2.55
CA VAL A 169 -6.95 -9.84 -2.10
C VAL A 169 -6.59 -10.16 -0.66
N VAL A 170 -5.43 -10.76 -0.47
CA VAL A 170 -4.79 -10.98 0.83
C VAL A 170 -3.68 -9.95 1.00
N MET A 171 -3.49 -9.42 2.21
CA MET A 171 -2.42 -8.47 2.47
C MET A 171 -1.50 -8.93 3.59
N GLU A 172 -0.18 -8.77 3.38
CA GLU A 172 0.82 -9.02 4.40
C GLU A 172 0.99 -7.83 5.35
N PHE A 173 1.08 -8.14 6.63
CA PHE A 173 1.43 -7.21 7.69
C PHE A 173 2.65 -7.69 8.45
N PHE A 174 3.61 -6.82 8.65
CA PHE A 174 4.71 -7.02 9.57
C PHE A 174 4.49 -6.13 10.80
N PHE A 175 3.95 -6.71 11.86
CA PHE A 175 3.72 -5.99 13.12
C PHE A 175 4.91 -6.14 14.05
N LYS A 176 5.37 -5.00 14.57
CA LYS A 176 6.45 -4.94 15.54
C LYS A 176 6.10 -3.96 16.66
N ASP A 177 6.40 -4.38 17.90
CA ASP A 177 6.18 -3.57 19.10
C ASP A 177 4.74 -3.06 19.29
N VAL A 178 3.75 -3.85 18.85
CA VAL A 178 2.32 -3.53 18.98
C VAL A 178 1.57 -4.60 19.76
N THR A 179 0.45 -4.23 20.38
CA THR A 179 -0.37 -5.17 21.15
C THR A 179 -1.27 -6.01 20.25
N THR A 180 -1.66 -7.19 20.72
CA THR A 180 -2.64 -8.04 20.02
C THR A 180 -3.96 -7.31 19.76
N ALA A 181 -4.41 -6.47 20.68
CA ALA A 181 -5.61 -5.65 20.50
C ALA A 181 -5.46 -4.68 19.32
N TYR A 182 -4.31 -4.04 19.17
CA TYR A 182 -4.01 -3.17 18.05
C TYR A 182 -4.02 -3.94 16.71
N ILE A 183 -3.41 -5.14 16.67
CA ILE A 183 -3.42 -6.01 15.48
C ILE A 183 -4.87 -6.36 15.10
N LEU A 184 -5.69 -6.78 16.06
CA LEU A 184 -7.10 -7.12 15.81
C LEU A 184 -7.89 -5.94 15.26
N GLU A 185 -7.72 -4.75 15.81
CA GLU A 185 -8.38 -3.54 15.31
C GLU A 185 -7.90 -3.18 13.90
N CYS A 186 -6.61 -3.32 13.62
CA CYS A 186 -6.05 -3.09 12.30
C CYS A 186 -6.65 -4.06 11.26
N VAL A 187 -6.66 -5.36 11.55
CA VAL A 187 -7.22 -6.38 10.65
C VAL A 187 -8.71 -6.12 10.40
N ARG A 188 -9.50 -5.87 11.47
CA ARG A 188 -10.92 -5.53 11.34
C ARG A 188 -11.16 -4.30 10.47
N TYR A 189 -10.31 -3.29 10.64
CA TYR A 189 -10.39 -2.06 9.85
C TYR A 189 -10.17 -2.36 8.36
N TRP A 190 -9.13 -3.10 8.00
CA TRP A 190 -8.84 -3.42 6.60
C TRP A 190 -9.93 -4.28 5.95
N VAL A 191 -10.45 -5.26 6.67
CA VAL A 191 -11.57 -6.09 6.18
C VAL A 191 -12.82 -5.25 5.95
N LYS A 192 -13.15 -4.32 6.86
CA LYS A 192 -14.37 -3.50 6.77
C LYS A 192 -14.23 -2.33 5.81
N GLU A 193 -13.08 -1.66 5.81
CA GLU A 193 -12.87 -0.42 5.07
C GLU A 193 -12.35 -0.66 3.65
N TYR A 194 -11.52 -1.69 3.48
CA TYR A 194 -10.87 -2.00 2.22
C TYR A 194 -11.30 -3.33 1.59
N HIS A 195 -12.23 -4.04 2.20
CA HIS A 195 -12.80 -5.30 1.73
C HIS A 195 -11.76 -6.38 1.38
N ILE A 196 -10.58 -6.36 2.01
CA ILE A 196 -9.61 -7.44 1.79
C ILE A 196 -10.15 -8.78 2.29
N ASP A 197 -9.84 -9.88 1.60
CA ASP A 197 -10.35 -11.22 1.89
C ASP A 197 -9.57 -11.94 2.97
N GLY A 198 -8.32 -11.56 3.17
CA GLY A 198 -7.48 -12.19 4.17
C GLY A 198 -6.24 -11.39 4.52
N VAL A 199 -5.54 -11.89 5.54
CA VAL A 199 -4.29 -11.30 6.02
C VAL A 199 -3.25 -12.38 6.26
N HIS A 200 -1.99 -12.05 5.97
CA HIS A 200 -0.83 -12.82 6.37
C HIS A 200 -0.03 -12.00 7.38
N ILE A 201 0.09 -12.48 8.60
CA ILE A 201 0.64 -11.73 9.73
C ILE A 201 2.01 -12.23 10.09
N TYR A 202 3.00 -11.35 10.05
CA TYR A 202 4.30 -11.53 10.66
C TYR A 202 4.35 -10.69 11.95
N CYS A 203 4.68 -11.34 13.06
CA CYS A 203 4.90 -10.69 14.36
C CYS A 203 6.34 -10.93 14.80
N ASP A 204 6.99 -9.86 15.32
CA ASP A 204 8.31 -9.90 15.95
C ASP A 204 8.17 -9.50 17.43
#